data_87355cf12325119e468549dfcbee4073
#
_entry.id   87355cf12325119e468549dfcbee4073
#
_cell.length_a   1.000
_cell.length_b   1.000
_cell.length_c   1.000
_cell.angle_alpha   90.00
_cell.angle_beta   90.00
_cell.angle_gamma   90.00
#
_symmetry.space_group_name_H-M   'P 1'
#
loop_
_entity.id
_entity.type
_entity.pdbx_description
1 polymer ?
#
loop_
_entity_poly.entity_id
_entity_poly.type
_entity_poly.pdbx_seq_one_letter_code
_entity_poly.pdbx_strand_id
1 'polypeptide(L)'
;MEYITAKQAAGRWGISDRRVRFLCAAGRIDGAIEMDGAYLIPADAPKPVDARTLRGFRIPEGFAKRFANIDAIKADMDNHRPLTQGESLRLKEEFMIEFTYNSNAIEGNALTLKETALVLQGLTIDQKPLKDHLEAAGHRDAFLFVRGLVTDAEILTERIIKDIHSLVLIDRPEDKGAYRRIPARIAGAHQEPPEPYMIPQLMEQLVKWNSKARLHPIELAAEFHLRFEGIHPFVDGNGRTGRLLMNLMLMQSGYPPINVKFQDRKRYYDAFDSYYKDNSSGPMVDIIAGYIEKELLRIRKILI
;
A
#
# COMPACT_ATOMS: atom_id res chain seq x y z
N MET A 1 19.13 -24.97 26.23
CA MET A 1 18.30 -24.35 25.18
C MET A 1 19.17 -24.16 23.96
N GLU A 2 18.72 -24.61 22.83
CA GLU A 2 19.42 -24.39 21.55
C GLU A 2 19.04 -23.01 21.01
N TYR A 3 20.02 -22.25 20.50
CA TYR A 3 19.84 -20.92 19.98
C TYR A 3 20.18 -20.87 18.49
N ILE A 4 19.43 -20.08 17.74
CA ILE A 4 19.66 -19.81 16.31
C ILE A 4 19.93 -18.31 16.09
N THR A 5 20.62 -18.00 15.01
CA THR A 5 20.90 -16.60 14.64
C THR A 5 19.64 -15.90 14.07
N ALA A 6 19.64 -14.58 14.08
CA ALA A 6 18.57 -13.80 13.45
C ALA A 6 18.36 -14.16 11.97
N LYS A 7 19.44 -14.50 11.23
CA LYS A 7 19.35 -14.94 9.83
C LYS A 7 18.66 -16.30 9.70
N GLN A 8 18.92 -17.25 10.60
CA GLN A 8 18.27 -18.56 10.59
C GLN A 8 16.78 -18.44 10.97
N ALA A 9 16.46 -17.62 11.99
CA ALA A 9 15.09 -17.33 12.38
C ALA A 9 14.33 -16.65 11.23
N ALA A 10 14.97 -15.73 10.51
CA ALA A 10 14.41 -15.07 9.33
C ALA A 10 13.99 -16.07 8.24
N GLY A 11 14.88 -17.03 7.92
CA GLY A 11 14.57 -18.09 6.97
C GLY A 11 13.39 -18.98 7.41
N ARG A 12 13.36 -19.33 8.71
CA ARG A 12 12.29 -20.16 9.30
C ARG A 12 10.92 -19.46 9.31
N TRP A 13 10.90 -18.14 9.60
CA TRP A 13 9.67 -17.37 9.74
C TRP A 13 9.21 -16.70 8.44
N GLY A 14 10.02 -16.76 7.36
CA GLY A 14 9.71 -16.12 6.09
C GLY A 14 9.67 -14.60 6.16
N ILE A 15 10.57 -13.98 6.96
CA ILE A 15 10.73 -12.54 7.11
C ILE A 15 12.21 -12.15 6.97
N SER A 16 12.50 -10.85 6.78
CA SER A 16 13.88 -10.39 6.66
C SER A 16 14.67 -10.48 7.97
N ASP A 17 15.98 -10.69 7.90
CA ASP A 17 16.91 -10.66 9.04
C ASP A 17 16.80 -9.34 9.81
N ARG A 18 16.70 -8.20 9.11
CA ARG A 18 16.46 -6.88 9.69
C ARG A 18 15.18 -6.85 10.53
N ARG A 19 14.10 -7.49 10.06
CA ARG A 19 12.84 -7.57 10.81
C ARG A 19 13.00 -8.40 12.08
N VAL A 20 13.73 -9.49 12.03
CA VAL A 20 14.01 -10.31 13.22
C VAL A 20 14.79 -9.51 14.25
N ARG A 21 15.86 -8.82 13.86
CA ARG A 21 16.64 -7.95 14.76
C ARG A 21 15.79 -6.84 15.39
N PHE A 22 14.92 -6.22 14.60
CA PHE A 22 13.96 -5.24 15.12
C PHE A 22 13.04 -5.85 16.19
N LEU A 23 12.54 -7.08 15.96
CA LEU A 23 11.67 -7.77 16.92
C LEU A 23 12.42 -8.15 18.21
N CYS A 24 13.71 -8.52 18.11
CA CYS A 24 14.56 -8.75 19.26
C CYS A 24 14.79 -7.45 20.05
N ALA A 25 15.20 -6.37 19.37
CA ALA A 25 15.43 -5.07 20.00
C ALA A 25 14.16 -4.49 20.65
N ALA A 26 13.00 -4.81 20.12
CA ALA A 26 11.70 -4.43 20.66
C ALA A 26 11.20 -5.36 21.78
N GLY A 27 11.98 -6.35 22.23
CA GLY A 27 11.61 -7.31 23.28
C GLY A 27 10.41 -8.20 22.91
N ARG A 28 10.20 -8.47 21.63
CA ARG A 28 9.03 -9.20 21.12
C ARG A 28 9.28 -10.67 20.82
N ILE A 29 10.49 -11.14 21.12
CA ILE A 29 10.87 -12.56 21.02
C ILE A 29 11.31 -12.99 22.40
N ASP A 30 10.50 -13.80 23.05
CA ASP A 30 10.80 -14.30 24.38
C ASP A 30 12.09 -15.13 24.37
N GLY A 31 12.96 -14.86 25.34
CA GLY A 31 14.24 -15.55 25.47
C GLY A 31 15.31 -15.15 24.46
N ALA A 32 15.06 -14.17 23.59
CA ALA A 32 16.12 -13.62 22.73
C ALA A 32 17.15 -12.87 23.57
N ILE A 33 18.46 -13.12 23.32
CA ILE A 33 19.57 -12.48 23.96
C ILE A 33 20.45 -11.77 22.94
N GLU A 34 21.09 -10.68 23.36
CA GLU A 34 22.10 -10.00 22.55
C GLU A 34 23.49 -10.38 23.09
N MET A 35 24.35 -10.88 22.21
CA MET A 35 25.71 -11.28 22.53
C MET A 35 26.65 -10.84 21.42
N ASP A 36 27.66 -10.08 21.74
CA ASP A 36 28.65 -9.53 20.80
C ASP A 36 28.03 -8.78 19.59
N GLY A 37 26.96 -8.03 19.83
CA GLY A 37 26.24 -7.27 18.78
C GLY A 37 25.37 -8.12 17.85
N ALA A 38 25.19 -9.39 18.17
CA ALA A 38 24.31 -10.31 17.44
C ALA A 38 23.17 -10.81 18.33
N TYR A 39 21.96 -10.93 17.75
CA TYR A 39 20.83 -11.54 18.44
C TYR A 39 20.84 -13.05 18.26
N LEU A 40 20.72 -13.76 19.40
CA LEU A 40 20.50 -15.20 19.50
C LEU A 40 19.08 -15.44 19.98
N ILE A 41 18.37 -16.33 19.30
CA ILE A 41 16.94 -16.60 19.46
C ILE A 41 16.76 -18.07 19.82
N PRO A 42 15.95 -18.42 20.84
CA PRO A 42 15.66 -19.82 21.12
C PRO A 42 15.16 -20.54 19.86
N ALA A 43 15.73 -21.73 19.58
CA ALA A 43 15.39 -22.47 18.37
C ALA A 43 13.91 -22.88 18.29
N ASP A 44 13.25 -23.00 19.42
CA ASP A 44 11.82 -23.31 19.56
C ASP A 44 10.93 -22.06 19.63
N ALA A 45 11.51 -20.85 19.59
CA ALA A 45 10.72 -19.62 19.64
C ALA A 45 9.71 -19.56 18.47
N PRO A 46 8.43 -19.33 18.74
CA PRO A 46 7.42 -19.15 17.70
C PRO A 46 7.67 -17.82 16.97
N LYS A 47 7.26 -17.76 15.70
CA LYS A 47 7.20 -16.48 14.98
C LYS A 47 6.36 -15.48 15.79
N PRO A 48 6.90 -14.33 16.18
CA PRO A 48 6.12 -13.34 16.92
C PRO A 48 4.88 -12.93 16.13
N VAL A 49 3.72 -13.00 16.79
CA VAL A 49 2.46 -12.52 16.19
C VAL A 49 2.61 -11.03 15.89
N ASP A 50 2.16 -10.58 14.72
CA ASP A 50 2.22 -9.16 14.38
C ASP A 50 1.43 -8.38 15.46
N ALA A 51 2.06 -7.39 16.08
CA ALA A 51 1.42 -6.57 17.12
C ALA A 51 0.17 -5.84 16.63
N ARG A 52 0.00 -5.76 15.30
CA ARG A 52 -1.20 -5.22 14.67
C ARG A 52 -2.38 -6.16 14.81
N THR A 53 -2.18 -7.49 14.82
CA THR A 53 -3.23 -8.49 15.04
C THR A 53 -3.66 -8.61 16.50
N LEU A 54 -2.82 -8.15 17.45
CA LEU A 54 -3.11 -8.18 18.89
C LEU A 54 -3.74 -6.88 19.42
N ARG A 55 -3.82 -5.81 18.62
CA ARG A 55 -4.47 -4.56 19.01
C ARG A 55 -5.96 -4.68 18.71
N GLY A 56 -6.81 -4.49 19.72
CA GLY A 56 -8.25 -4.30 19.51
C GLY A 56 -8.46 -3.09 18.60
N PHE A 57 -8.87 -3.33 17.35
CA PHE A 57 -9.19 -2.28 16.39
C PHE A 57 -10.59 -1.73 16.71
N ARG A 58 -10.76 -0.40 16.58
CA ARG A 58 -12.08 0.18 16.45
C ARG A 58 -12.59 -0.16 15.05
N ILE A 59 -13.73 -0.80 14.94
CA ILE A 59 -14.37 -1.16 13.69
C ILE A 59 -15.49 -0.15 13.42
N PRO A 60 -15.58 0.44 12.22
CA PRO A 60 -16.68 1.34 11.88
C PRO A 60 -18.02 0.64 11.99
N GLU A 61 -19.04 1.37 12.36
CA GLU A 61 -20.40 0.85 12.45
C GLU A 61 -20.83 0.25 11.10
N GLY A 62 -21.40 -0.95 11.14
CA GLY A 62 -21.82 -1.68 9.93
C GLY A 62 -20.76 -2.56 9.25
N PHE A 63 -19.46 -2.39 9.54
CA PHE A 63 -18.39 -3.16 8.88
C PHE A 63 -17.88 -4.38 9.66
N ALA A 64 -18.25 -4.54 10.94
CA ALA A 64 -17.72 -5.59 11.80
C ALA A 64 -17.86 -7.00 11.18
N LYS A 65 -19.05 -7.35 10.69
CA LYS A 65 -19.31 -8.65 10.07
C LYS A 65 -18.52 -8.84 8.78
N ARG A 66 -18.39 -7.78 7.98
CA ARG A 66 -17.65 -7.82 6.72
C ARG A 66 -16.16 -8.02 6.94
N PHE A 67 -15.57 -7.27 7.86
CA PHE A 67 -14.16 -7.42 8.20
C PHE A 67 -13.86 -8.80 8.79
N ALA A 68 -14.71 -9.30 9.70
CA ALA A 68 -14.56 -10.66 10.23
C ALA A 68 -14.61 -11.73 9.12
N ASN A 69 -15.46 -11.56 8.10
CA ASN A 69 -15.51 -12.47 6.95
C ASN A 69 -14.24 -12.38 6.10
N ILE A 70 -13.74 -11.17 5.81
CA ILE A 70 -12.50 -10.96 5.06
C ILE A 70 -11.31 -11.60 5.78
N ASP A 71 -11.22 -11.38 7.10
CA ASP A 71 -10.14 -11.94 7.92
C ASP A 71 -10.23 -13.48 8.00
N ALA A 72 -11.44 -14.02 8.04
CA ALA A 72 -11.65 -15.47 8.00
C ALA A 72 -11.20 -16.07 6.65
N ILE A 73 -11.51 -15.44 5.51
CA ILE A 73 -11.04 -15.89 4.19
C ILE A 73 -9.52 -15.82 4.13
N LYS A 74 -8.92 -14.72 4.63
CA LYS A 74 -7.46 -14.56 4.68
C LYS A 74 -6.80 -15.64 5.54
N ALA A 75 -7.35 -15.92 6.73
CA ALA A 75 -6.85 -16.96 7.62
C ALA A 75 -7.01 -18.38 7.03
N ASP A 76 -8.12 -18.63 6.33
CA ASP A 76 -8.35 -19.91 5.65
C ASP A 76 -7.31 -20.18 4.55
N MET A 77 -6.86 -19.14 3.85
CA MET A 77 -5.81 -19.28 2.84
C MET A 77 -4.48 -19.76 3.42
N ASP A 78 -4.16 -19.44 4.67
CA ASP A 78 -2.95 -19.89 5.36
C ASP A 78 -2.94 -21.43 5.60
N ASN A 79 -4.12 -22.08 5.54
CA ASN A 79 -4.27 -23.53 5.68
C ASN A 79 -4.13 -24.29 4.35
N HIS A 80 -4.00 -23.58 3.22
CA HIS A 80 -3.83 -24.17 1.91
C HIS A 80 -2.35 -24.24 1.51
N ARG A 81 -2.04 -24.96 0.43
CA ARG A 81 -0.69 -24.96 -0.11
C ARG A 81 -0.24 -23.54 -0.48
N PRO A 82 1.04 -23.21 -0.35
CA PRO A 82 1.53 -21.93 -0.85
C PRO A 82 1.44 -21.89 -2.39
N LEU A 83 1.36 -20.66 -2.92
CA LEU A 83 1.53 -20.45 -4.37
C LEU A 83 2.91 -20.95 -4.80
N THR A 84 2.97 -21.66 -5.92
CA THR A 84 4.24 -21.97 -6.58
C THR A 84 4.91 -20.68 -7.05
N GLN A 85 6.23 -20.75 -7.31
CA GLN A 85 6.96 -19.60 -7.80
C GLN A 85 6.38 -19.05 -9.11
N GLY A 86 5.98 -19.94 -10.03
CA GLY A 86 5.38 -19.57 -11.31
C GLY A 86 4.02 -18.90 -11.14
N GLU A 87 3.13 -19.45 -10.29
CA GLU A 87 1.83 -18.84 -9.97
C GLU A 87 2.00 -17.45 -9.34
N SER A 88 2.92 -17.34 -8.38
CA SER A 88 3.21 -16.06 -7.73
C SER A 88 3.74 -15.02 -8.70
N LEU A 89 4.66 -15.41 -9.61
CA LEU A 89 5.21 -14.49 -10.62
C LEU A 89 4.11 -14.02 -11.58
N ARG A 90 3.32 -14.94 -12.12
CA ARG A 90 2.22 -14.60 -13.02
C ARG A 90 1.19 -13.67 -12.41
N LEU A 91 0.74 -13.97 -11.19
CA LEU A 91 -0.21 -13.08 -10.46
C LEU A 91 0.36 -11.68 -10.25
N LYS A 92 1.66 -11.58 -9.96
CA LYS A 92 2.35 -10.30 -9.77
C LYS A 92 2.43 -9.50 -11.07
N GLU A 93 2.75 -10.14 -12.18
CA GLU A 93 2.84 -9.50 -13.50
C GLU A 93 1.46 -9.03 -13.97
N GLU A 94 0.45 -9.89 -13.89
CA GLU A 94 -0.93 -9.54 -14.23
C GLU A 94 -1.42 -8.33 -13.39
N PHE A 95 -1.21 -8.39 -12.08
CA PHE A 95 -1.59 -7.28 -11.19
C PHE A 95 -0.85 -6.00 -11.54
N MET A 96 0.45 -6.05 -11.78
CA MET A 96 1.27 -4.87 -12.09
C MET A 96 0.79 -4.17 -13.35
N ILE A 97 0.50 -4.93 -14.43
CA ILE A 97 0.01 -4.38 -15.69
C ILE A 97 -1.35 -3.70 -15.47
N GLU A 98 -2.30 -4.41 -14.85
CA GLU A 98 -3.63 -3.88 -14.62
C GLU A 98 -3.65 -2.69 -13.67
N PHE A 99 -2.87 -2.73 -12.60
CA PHE A 99 -2.79 -1.65 -11.62
C PHE A 99 -2.16 -0.40 -12.24
N THR A 100 -1.09 -0.57 -13.02
CA THR A 100 -0.48 0.54 -13.76
C THR A 100 -1.47 1.17 -14.74
N TYR A 101 -2.16 0.35 -15.52
CA TYR A 101 -3.20 0.84 -16.44
C TYR A 101 -4.28 1.62 -15.71
N ASN A 102 -4.98 0.99 -14.75
CA ASN A 102 -6.13 1.61 -14.11
C ASN A 102 -5.74 2.87 -13.32
N SER A 103 -4.62 2.82 -12.59
CA SER A 103 -4.16 3.95 -11.78
C SER A 103 -3.81 5.17 -12.61
N ASN A 104 -3.21 4.98 -13.79
CA ASN A 104 -2.90 6.08 -14.72
C ASN A 104 -4.14 6.52 -15.52
N ALA A 105 -5.02 5.59 -15.93
CA ALA A 105 -6.25 5.92 -16.65
C ALA A 105 -7.21 6.77 -15.80
N ILE A 106 -7.28 6.56 -14.48
CA ILE A 106 -8.03 7.41 -13.55
C ILE A 106 -7.56 8.87 -13.64
N GLU A 107 -6.27 9.10 -13.85
CA GLU A 107 -5.66 10.44 -13.97
C GLU A 107 -5.63 10.96 -15.44
N GLY A 108 -6.25 10.23 -16.37
CA GLY A 108 -6.40 10.69 -17.76
C GLY A 108 -5.33 10.23 -18.74
N ASN A 109 -4.44 9.29 -18.35
CA ASN A 109 -3.50 8.66 -19.28
C ASN A 109 -4.25 7.92 -20.39
N ALA A 110 -3.82 8.09 -21.64
CA ALA A 110 -4.52 7.62 -22.84
C ALA A 110 -4.11 6.20 -23.31
N LEU A 111 -3.20 5.54 -22.62
CA LEU A 111 -2.83 4.16 -22.94
C LEU A 111 -3.98 3.20 -22.61
N THR A 112 -4.23 2.24 -23.49
CA THR A 112 -5.11 1.10 -23.21
C THR A 112 -4.37 0.07 -22.36
N LEU A 113 -5.09 -0.90 -21.77
CA LEU A 113 -4.48 -2.00 -21.02
C LEU A 113 -3.42 -2.76 -21.83
N LYS A 114 -3.72 -3.03 -23.12
CA LYS A 114 -2.77 -3.72 -24.03
C LYS A 114 -1.54 -2.86 -24.30
N GLU A 115 -1.73 -1.58 -24.56
CA GLU A 115 -0.62 -0.64 -24.80
C GLU A 115 0.23 -0.47 -23.52
N THR A 116 -0.40 -0.39 -22.34
CA THR A 116 0.33 -0.38 -21.07
C THR A 116 1.20 -1.61 -20.93
N ALA A 117 0.69 -2.81 -21.22
CA ALA A 117 1.48 -4.04 -21.17
C ALA A 117 2.70 -3.98 -22.11
N LEU A 118 2.55 -3.45 -23.31
CA LEU A 118 3.65 -3.28 -24.27
C LEU A 118 4.69 -2.25 -23.79
N VAL A 119 4.23 -1.12 -23.24
CA VAL A 119 5.12 -0.10 -22.66
C VAL A 119 5.95 -0.68 -21.50
N LEU A 120 5.33 -1.50 -20.63
CA LEU A 120 6.04 -2.13 -19.52
C LEU A 120 7.07 -3.19 -19.99
N GLN A 121 6.95 -3.68 -21.22
CA GLN A 121 7.95 -4.52 -21.90
C GLN A 121 9.03 -3.71 -22.62
N GLY A 122 8.98 -2.38 -22.56
CA GLY A 122 9.97 -1.48 -23.18
C GLY A 122 9.63 -1.06 -24.62
N LEU A 123 8.41 -1.30 -25.09
CA LEU A 123 7.98 -0.88 -26.42
C LEU A 123 7.35 0.52 -26.36
N THR A 124 7.50 1.29 -27.43
CA THR A 124 6.82 2.57 -27.62
C THR A 124 5.56 2.37 -28.46
N ILE A 125 4.53 3.16 -28.15
CA ILE A 125 3.24 3.12 -28.86
C ILE A 125 3.15 4.38 -29.73
N ASP A 126 2.96 4.18 -31.02
CA ASP A 126 2.81 5.27 -31.97
C ASP A 126 1.57 6.13 -31.64
N GLN A 127 1.67 7.43 -31.90
CA GLN A 127 0.63 8.44 -31.67
C GLN A 127 0.17 8.60 -30.20
N LYS A 128 0.93 8.07 -29.25
CA LYS A 128 0.71 8.30 -27.81
C LYS A 128 1.75 9.28 -27.27
N PRO A 129 1.35 10.21 -26.36
CA PRO A 129 2.27 11.14 -25.73
C PRO A 129 3.42 10.41 -25.00
N LEU A 130 4.63 10.93 -25.10
CA LEU A 130 5.77 10.42 -24.33
C LEU A 130 5.48 10.45 -22.82
N LYS A 131 4.76 11.47 -22.34
CA LYS A 131 4.32 11.59 -20.96
C LYS A 131 3.60 10.32 -20.50
N ASP A 132 2.67 9.79 -21.30
CA ASP A 132 1.86 8.61 -20.95
C ASP A 132 2.74 7.36 -20.77
N HIS A 133 3.78 7.22 -21.58
CA HIS A 133 4.77 6.14 -21.45
C HIS A 133 5.60 6.28 -20.17
N LEU A 134 6.07 7.49 -19.86
CA LEU A 134 6.84 7.77 -18.67
C LEU A 134 6.02 7.57 -17.40
N GLU A 135 4.75 7.99 -17.39
CA GLU A 135 3.83 7.74 -16.29
C GLU A 135 3.61 6.24 -16.04
N ALA A 136 3.44 5.44 -17.09
CA ALA A 136 3.28 4.00 -16.95
C ALA A 136 4.57 3.34 -16.41
N ALA A 137 5.73 3.70 -16.95
CA ALA A 137 7.01 3.18 -16.48
C ALA A 137 7.30 3.60 -15.03
N GLY A 138 7.12 4.87 -14.71
CA GLY A 138 7.32 5.38 -13.34
C GLY A 138 6.37 4.75 -12.31
N HIS A 139 5.11 4.53 -12.68
CA HIS A 139 4.15 3.86 -11.81
C HIS A 139 4.53 2.40 -11.53
N ARG A 140 5.01 1.66 -12.56
CA ARG A 140 5.56 0.31 -12.39
C ARG A 140 6.72 0.32 -11.39
N ASP A 141 7.68 1.21 -11.59
CA ASP A 141 8.89 1.28 -10.75
C ASP A 141 8.53 1.68 -9.31
N ALA A 142 7.57 2.58 -9.13
CA ALA A 142 7.03 2.94 -7.83
C ALA A 142 6.33 1.74 -7.15
N PHE A 143 5.58 0.92 -7.88
CA PHE A 143 4.97 -0.28 -7.31
C PHE A 143 5.99 -1.35 -6.93
N LEU A 144 7.04 -1.54 -7.74
CA LEU A 144 8.14 -2.44 -7.39
C LEU A 144 8.89 -1.97 -6.13
N PHE A 145 9.12 -0.66 -6.01
CA PHE A 145 9.69 -0.06 -4.80
C PHE A 145 8.80 -0.29 -3.57
N VAL A 146 7.49 -0.05 -3.68
CA VAL A 146 6.51 -0.32 -2.62
C VAL A 146 6.56 -1.79 -2.18
N ARG A 147 6.70 -2.72 -3.09
CA ARG A 147 6.85 -4.15 -2.76
C ARG A 147 8.14 -4.46 -2.01
N GLY A 148 9.25 -3.80 -2.37
CA GLY A 148 10.49 -3.87 -1.61
C GLY A 148 10.30 -3.41 -0.17
N LEU A 149 9.64 -2.28 0.05
CA LEU A 149 9.32 -1.75 1.39
C LEU A 149 8.49 -2.73 2.24
N VAL A 150 7.57 -3.47 1.62
CA VAL A 150 6.79 -4.52 2.30
C VAL A 150 7.69 -5.68 2.73
N THR A 151 8.58 -6.13 1.85
CA THR A 151 9.53 -7.22 2.13
C THR A 151 10.47 -6.84 3.27
N ASP A 152 10.97 -5.61 3.27
CA ASP A 152 11.90 -5.10 4.29
C ASP A 152 11.18 -4.62 5.56
N ALA A 153 9.85 -4.67 5.58
CA ALA A 153 9.00 -4.23 6.69
C ALA A 153 9.28 -2.77 7.12
N GLU A 154 9.57 -1.90 6.15
CA GLU A 154 9.86 -0.49 6.39
C GLU A 154 8.65 0.24 6.97
N ILE A 155 8.90 1.12 7.95
CA ILE A 155 7.85 1.95 8.55
C ILE A 155 7.58 3.13 7.62
N LEU A 156 6.31 3.44 7.39
CA LEU A 156 5.91 4.59 6.58
C LEU A 156 6.41 5.90 7.21
N THR A 157 7.17 6.65 6.41
CA THR A 157 7.73 7.97 6.76
C THR A 157 7.43 8.97 5.64
N GLU A 158 7.57 10.27 5.91
CA GLU A 158 7.48 11.30 4.86
C GLU A 158 8.51 11.08 3.74
N ARG A 159 9.70 10.59 4.08
CA ARG A 159 10.72 10.26 3.08
C ARG A 159 10.23 9.20 2.13
N ILE A 160 9.66 8.10 2.63
CA ILE A 160 9.09 7.03 1.78
C ILE A 160 7.99 7.57 0.88
N ILE A 161 7.12 8.46 1.39
CA ILE A 161 6.07 9.10 0.58
C ILE A 161 6.69 9.90 -0.57
N LYS A 162 7.73 10.69 -0.30
CA LYS A 162 8.46 11.48 -1.31
C LYS A 162 9.21 10.59 -2.30
N ASP A 163 9.81 9.50 -1.84
CA ASP A 163 10.54 8.54 -2.69
C ASP A 163 9.57 7.84 -3.66
N ILE A 164 8.38 7.42 -3.19
CA ILE A 164 7.32 6.86 -4.05
C ILE A 164 6.86 7.91 -5.07
N HIS A 165 6.58 9.13 -4.63
CA HIS A 165 6.17 10.21 -5.54
C HIS A 165 7.25 10.54 -6.58
N SER A 166 8.53 10.49 -6.21
CA SER A 166 9.65 10.73 -7.15
C SER A 166 9.68 9.74 -8.32
N LEU A 167 9.24 8.50 -8.08
CA LEU A 167 9.11 7.48 -9.11
C LEU A 167 7.84 7.68 -9.94
N VAL A 168 6.74 8.10 -9.32
CA VAL A 168 5.48 8.38 -10.01
C VAL A 168 5.61 9.57 -10.97
N LEU A 169 6.32 10.62 -10.57
CA LEU A 169 6.46 11.87 -11.34
C LEU A 169 7.83 11.96 -12.02
N ILE A 170 8.19 10.92 -12.75
CA ILE A 170 9.52 10.80 -13.38
C ILE A 170 9.76 11.84 -14.48
N ASP A 171 8.70 12.33 -15.11
CA ASP A 171 8.72 13.29 -16.23
C ASP A 171 8.94 14.74 -15.80
N ARG A 172 8.91 15.03 -14.49
CA ARG A 172 9.10 16.38 -13.93
C ARG A 172 10.18 16.41 -12.84
N PRO A 173 11.46 16.47 -13.25
CA PRO A 173 12.59 16.40 -12.31
C PRO A 173 12.58 17.44 -11.18
N GLU A 174 12.02 18.64 -11.45
CA GLU A 174 11.92 19.75 -10.49
C GLU A 174 10.87 19.58 -9.41
N ASP A 175 9.80 18.80 -9.71
CA ASP A 175 8.64 18.63 -8.81
C ASP A 175 8.66 17.27 -8.09
N LYS A 176 9.40 16.29 -8.62
CA LYS A 176 9.41 14.93 -8.09
C LYS A 176 9.90 14.87 -6.63
N GLY A 177 9.09 14.28 -5.75
CA GLY A 177 9.41 14.15 -4.32
C GLY A 177 9.36 15.46 -3.54
N ALA A 178 9.00 16.57 -4.17
CA ALA A 178 8.91 17.89 -3.54
C ALA A 178 7.45 18.29 -3.28
N TYR A 179 7.19 18.80 -2.07
CA TYR A 179 5.88 19.38 -1.79
C TYR A 179 5.65 20.63 -2.62
N ARG A 180 4.40 20.83 -3.08
CA ARG A 180 4.02 21.99 -3.87
C ARG A 180 4.24 23.29 -3.09
N ARG A 181 4.64 24.33 -3.82
CA ARG A 181 4.85 25.69 -3.31
C ARG A 181 3.79 26.67 -3.79
N ILE A 182 2.85 26.17 -4.60
CA ILE A 182 1.75 26.95 -5.17
C ILE A 182 0.42 26.37 -4.70
N PRO A 183 -0.64 27.17 -4.58
CA PRO A 183 -1.98 26.68 -4.32
C PRO A 183 -2.40 25.66 -5.38
N ALA A 184 -3.10 24.60 -4.97
CA ALA A 184 -3.68 23.60 -5.86
C ALA A 184 -5.20 23.69 -5.85
N ARG A 185 -5.83 23.34 -6.97
CA ARG A 185 -7.26 23.11 -7.08
C ARG A 185 -7.51 21.73 -7.60
N ILE A 186 -8.37 20.98 -6.95
CA ILE A 186 -8.78 19.66 -7.42
C ILE A 186 -10.06 19.85 -8.24
N ALA A 187 -9.98 19.57 -9.54
CA ALA A 187 -11.11 19.75 -10.44
C ALA A 187 -12.31 18.89 -9.99
N GLY A 188 -13.45 19.52 -9.79
CA GLY A 188 -14.69 18.85 -9.36
C GLY A 188 -14.78 18.48 -7.88
N ALA A 189 -13.75 18.74 -7.08
CA ALA A 189 -13.80 18.51 -5.64
C ALA A 189 -14.50 19.68 -4.91
N HIS A 190 -15.23 19.35 -3.85
CA HIS A 190 -15.85 20.35 -2.97
C HIS A 190 -14.89 20.91 -1.93
N GLN A 191 -13.78 20.25 -1.70
CA GLN A 191 -12.76 20.70 -0.74
C GLN A 191 -11.64 21.43 -1.46
N GLU A 192 -11.22 22.57 -0.88
CA GLU A 192 -9.99 23.24 -1.28
C GLU A 192 -8.80 22.65 -0.49
N PRO A 193 -7.73 22.20 -1.18
CA PRO A 193 -6.51 21.78 -0.50
C PRO A 193 -5.92 22.89 0.36
N PRO A 194 -5.22 22.56 1.46
CA PRO A 194 -4.61 23.55 2.34
C PRO A 194 -3.55 24.39 1.61
N GLU A 195 -3.27 25.57 2.19
CA GLU A 195 -2.20 26.43 1.69
C GLU A 195 -0.82 25.74 1.72
N PRO A 196 0.07 26.01 0.76
CA PRO A 196 1.35 25.30 0.63
C PRO A 196 2.21 25.32 1.90
N TYR A 197 2.23 26.40 2.65
CA TYR A 197 3.03 26.53 3.87
C TYR A 197 2.57 25.59 4.99
N MET A 198 1.34 25.08 4.93
CA MET A 198 0.80 24.13 5.92
C MET A 198 1.18 22.67 5.64
N ILE A 199 1.55 22.35 4.40
CA ILE A 199 1.75 20.97 3.94
C ILE A 199 2.77 20.22 4.80
N PRO A 200 3.97 20.73 5.11
CA PRO A 200 4.96 19.98 5.90
C PRO A 200 4.39 19.55 7.25
N GLN A 201 3.71 20.46 7.97
CA GLN A 201 3.11 20.15 9.26
C GLN A 201 1.97 19.13 9.16
N LEU A 202 1.13 19.23 8.13
CA LEU A 202 0.01 18.32 7.92
C LEU A 202 0.50 16.91 7.55
N MET A 203 1.55 16.80 6.76
CA MET A 203 2.16 15.50 6.41
C MET A 203 2.84 14.84 7.61
N GLU A 204 3.55 15.60 8.43
CA GLU A 204 4.09 15.10 9.70
C GLU A 204 2.97 14.57 10.61
N GLN A 205 1.90 15.35 10.75
CA GLN A 205 0.73 14.95 11.54
C GLN A 205 0.06 13.68 10.98
N LEU A 206 -0.06 13.55 9.66
CA LEU A 206 -0.62 12.37 9.00
C LEU A 206 0.20 11.12 9.28
N VAL A 207 1.53 11.18 9.13
CA VAL A 207 2.43 10.06 9.40
C VAL A 207 2.39 9.69 10.89
N LYS A 208 2.40 10.68 11.78
CA LYS A 208 2.30 10.47 13.23
C LYS A 208 0.95 9.88 13.64
N TRP A 209 -0.13 10.34 13.02
CA TRP A 209 -1.47 9.75 13.23
C TRP A 209 -1.49 8.30 12.78
N ASN A 210 -0.99 7.99 11.58
CA ASN A 210 -0.92 6.62 11.07
C ASN A 210 -0.19 5.66 12.01
N SER A 211 0.93 6.10 12.60
CA SER A 211 1.71 5.27 13.53
C SER A 211 0.99 4.95 14.85
N LYS A 212 0.01 5.76 15.24
CA LYS A 212 -0.74 5.66 16.50
C LYS A 212 -2.16 5.13 16.31
N ALA A 213 -2.67 5.17 15.09
CA ALA A 213 -4.05 4.79 14.81
C ALA A 213 -4.30 3.32 15.19
N ARG A 214 -5.49 3.06 15.76
CA ARG A 214 -5.95 1.73 16.16
C ARG A 214 -7.21 1.38 15.37
N LEU A 215 -7.06 1.38 14.06
CA LEU A 215 -8.13 1.07 13.13
C LEU A 215 -7.84 -0.29 12.48
N HIS A 216 -8.91 -0.96 12.03
CA HIS A 216 -8.74 -2.13 11.18
C HIS A 216 -7.90 -1.77 9.94
N PRO A 217 -6.99 -2.65 9.44
CA PRO A 217 -6.10 -2.30 8.33
C PRO A 217 -6.81 -1.74 7.09
N ILE A 218 -8.00 -2.25 6.77
CA ILE A 218 -8.82 -1.77 5.65
C ILE A 218 -9.29 -0.33 5.90
N GLU A 219 -9.78 -0.06 7.11
CA GLU A 219 -10.21 1.29 7.52
C GLU A 219 -9.02 2.24 7.57
N LEU A 220 -7.88 1.79 8.12
CA LEU A 220 -6.67 2.59 8.22
C LEU A 220 -6.17 3.02 6.83
N ALA A 221 -6.17 2.09 5.88
CA ALA A 221 -5.77 2.38 4.50
C ALA A 221 -6.74 3.38 3.83
N ALA A 222 -8.05 3.24 4.06
CA ALA A 222 -9.07 4.16 3.56
C ALA A 222 -8.91 5.56 4.14
N GLU A 223 -8.84 5.67 5.47
CA GLU A 223 -8.69 6.94 6.17
C GLU A 223 -7.38 7.65 5.82
N PHE A 224 -6.28 6.90 5.72
CA PHE A 224 -5.01 7.47 5.32
C PHE A 224 -5.08 8.04 3.91
N HIS A 225 -5.66 7.28 2.97
CA HIS A 225 -5.81 7.70 1.59
C HIS A 225 -6.67 8.96 1.45
N LEU A 226 -7.82 9.00 2.12
CA LEU A 226 -8.72 10.17 2.15
C LEU A 226 -8.02 11.42 2.69
N ARG A 227 -7.29 11.29 3.81
CA ARG A 227 -6.54 12.39 4.42
C ARG A 227 -5.38 12.86 3.56
N PHE A 228 -4.62 11.92 2.97
CA PHE A 228 -3.51 12.23 2.07
C PHE A 228 -3.99 13.02 0.85
N GLU A 229 -5.07 12.57 0.20
CA GLU A 229 -5.67 13.27 -0.92
C GLU A 229 -6.22 14.65 -0.51
N GLY A 230 -6.76 14.78 0.71
CA GLY A 230 -7.22 16.07 1.24
C GLY A 230 -6.10 17.07 1.47
N ILE A 231 -4.91 16.62 1.86
CA ILE A 231 -3.72 17.48 1.96
C ILE A 231 -3.23 17.84 0.56
N HIS A 232 -3.30 16.92 -0.39
CA HIS A 232 -2.86 17.10 -1.77
C HIS A 232 -1.46 17.69 -1.86
N PRO A 233 -0.45 17.01 -1.31
CA PRO A 233 0.84 17.62 -0.98
C PRO A 233 1.71 17.97 -2.19
N PHE A 234 1.45 17.39 -3.36
CA PHE A 234 2.27 17.52 -4.55
C PHE A 234 1.57 18.32 -5.65
N VAL A 235 2.33 18.79 -6.64
CA VAL A 235 1.77 19.53 -7.80
C VAL A 235 0.94 18.61 -8.70
N ASP A 236 1.39 17.34 -8.86
CA ASP A 236 0.74 16.30 -9.66
C ASP A 236 1.06 14.94 -9.03
N GLY A 237 0.43 13.85 -9.48
CA GLY A 237 0.73 12.49 -9.04
C GLY A 237 0.20 12.12 -7.64
N ASN A 238 -0.60 12.97 -6.99
CA ASN A 238 -1.17 12.68 -5.67
C ASN A 238 -2.02 11.39 -5.70
N GLY A 239 -2.98 11.27 -6.61
CA GLY A 239 -3.84 10.11 -6.71
C GLY A 239 -3.08 8.80 -6.93
N ARG A 240 -2.09 8.80 -7.82
CA ARG A 240 -1.22 7.63 -8.07
C ARG A 240 -0.41 7.26 -6.83
N THR A 241 0.20 8.25 -6.19
CA THR A 241 0.96 8.07 -4.94
C THR A 241 0.04 7.56 -3.81
N GLY A 242 -1.13 8.16 -3.64
CA GLY A 242 -2.11 7.74 -2.64
C GLY A 242 -2.56 6.29 -2.79
N ARG A 243 -2.82 5.82 -4.02
CA ARG A 243 -3.17 4.42 -4.30
C ARG A 243 -2.00 3.46 -4.06
N LEU A 244 -0.76 3.88 -4.31
CA LEU A 244 0.44 3.10 -3.97
C LEU A 244 0.63 3.00 -2.45
N LEU A 245 0.44 4.10 -1.70
CA LEU A 245 0.51 4.12 -0.24
C LEU A 245 -0.57 3.25 0.41
N MET A 246 -1.79 3.30 -0.13
CA MET A 246 -2.88 2.42 0.29
C MET A 246 -2.49 0.94 0.13
N ASN A 247 -1.93 0.56 -1.01
CA ASN A 247 -1.44 -0.79 -1.26
C ASN A 247 -0.25 -1.18 -0.37
N LEU A 248 0.67 -0.26 -0.07
CA LEU A 248 1.74 -0.47 0.90
C LEU A 248 1.16 -0.88 2.27
N MET A 249 0.18 -0.13 2.76
CA MET A 249 -0.43 -0.38 4.08
C MET A 249 -1.19 -1.71 4.13
N LEU A 250 -1.94 -2.02 3.08
CA LEU A 250 -2.67 -3.29 2.96
C LEU A 250 -1.70 -4.48 2.93
N MET A 251 -0.69 -4.45 2.07
CA MET A 251 0.30 -5.52 1.96
C MET A 251 1.13 -5.68 3.24
N GLN A 252 1.50 -4.60 3.92
CA GLN A 252 2.17 -4.67 5.22
C GLN A 252 1.31 -5.30 6.32
N SER A 253 -0.02 -5.28 6.13
CA SER A 253 -0.99 -5.92 7.02
C SER A 253 -1.36 -7.34 6.57
N GLY A 254 -0.70 -7.86 5.53
CA GLY A 254 -0.89 -9.21 5.00
C GLY A 254 -2.10 -9.38 4.11
N TYR A 255 -2.73 -8.28 3.66
CA TYR A 255 -3.77 -8.33 2.63
C TYR A 255 -3.14 -8.29 1.22
N PRO A 256 -3.81 -8.84 0.21
CA PRO A 256 -3.38 -8.65 -1.17
C PRO A 256 -3.49 -7.17 -1.56
N PRO A 257 -2.66 -6.71 -2.52
CA PRO A 257 -2.86 -5.38 -3.10
C PRO A 257 -4.17 -5.33 -3.88
N ILE A 258 -4.76 -4.14 -3.96
CA ILE A 258 -6.01 -3.90 -4.68
C ILE A 258 -5.80 -2.97 -5.87
N ASN A 259 -6.66 -3.13 -6.86
CA ASN A 259 -6.63 -2.37 -8.09
C ASN A 259 -8.00 -1.69 -8.31
N VAL A 260 -8.11 -0.42 -7.93
CA VAL A 260 -9.29 0.41 -8.21
C VAL A 260 -9.43 0.54 -9.72
N LYS A 261 -10.49 -0.01 -10.28
CA LYS A 261 -10.69 -0.04 -11.73
C LYS A 261 -11.12 1.33 -12.27
N PHE A 262 -10.62 1.70 -13.44
CA PHE A 262 -10.98 2.94 -14.13
C PHE A 262 -12.50 3.08 -14.33
N GLN A 263 -13.18 1.98 -14.60
CA GLN A 263 -14.65 1.97 -14.74
C GLN A 263 -15.37 2.38 -13.45
N ASP A 264 -14.76 2.16 -12.28
CA ASP A 264 -15.32 2.49 -10.97
C ASP A 264 -14.90 3.90 -10.49
N ARG A 265 -14.20 4.70 -11.34
CA ARG A 265 -13.66 6.01 -10.95
C ARG A 265 -14.71 6.96 -10.40
N LYS A 266 -15.95 6.93 -10.92
CA LYS A 266 -17.03 7.78 -10.41
C LYS A 266 -17.32 7.44 -8.95
N ARG A 267 -17.54 6.16 -8.63
CA ARG A 267 -17.80 5.70 -7.25
C ARG A 267 -16.62 6.02 -6.33
N TYR A 268 -15.40 5.92 -6.85
CA TYR A 268 -14.19 6.25 -6.12
C TYR A 268 -14.12 7.75 -5.80
N TYR A 269 -14.45 8.64 -6.73
CA TYR A 269 -14.51 10.08 -6.47
C TYR A 269 -15.70 10.46 -5.57
N ASP A 270 -16.87 9.84 -5.73
CA ASP A 270 -18.02 10.04 -4.84
C ASP A 270 -17.67 9.71 -3.37
N ALA A 271 -16.73 8.78 -3.13
CA ALA A 271 -16.29 8.45 -1.77
C ALA A 271 -15.46 9.58 -1.11
N PHE A 272 -14.69 10.35 -1.88
CA PHE A 272 -14.04 11.57 -1.36
C PHE A 272 -15.08 12.64 -1.02
N ASP A 273 -16.06 12.82 -1.89
CA ASP A 273 -17.15 13.78 -1.63
C ASP A 273 -17.90 13.45 -0.33
N SER A 274 -18.22 12.18 -0.11
CA SER A 274 -18.86 11.72 1.13
C SER A 274 -17.97 11.97 2.36
N TYR A 275 -16.66 11.79 2.23
CA TYR A 275 -15.73 12.05 3.33
C TYR A 275 -15.70 13.53 3.71
N TYR A 276 -15.63 14.43 2.74
CA TYR A 276 -15.49 15.85 3.00
C TYR A 276 -16.81 16.55 3.32
N LYS A 277 -17.94 16.07 2.77
CA LYS A 277 -19.26 16.64 3.05
C LYS A 277 -19.91 16.08 4.31
N ASP A 278 -19.85 14.75 4.44
CA ASP A 278 -20.63 14.02 5.43
C ASP A 278 -19.76 13.46 6.57
N ASN A 279 -18.44 13.72 6.53
CA ASN A 279 -17.45 13.19 7.47
C ASN A 279 -17.51 11.65 7.55
N SER A 280 -17.75 10.98 6.41
CA SER A 280 -17.94 9.54 6.33
C SER A 280 -16.88 8.87 5.46
N SER A 281 -16.02 8.07 6.06
CA SER A 281 -15.07 7.20 5.33
C SER A 281 -15.72 5.90 4.83
N GLY A 282 -16.95 5.62 5.23
CA GLY A 282 -17.66 4.38 4.91
C GLY A 282 -17.64 4.00 3.42
N PRO A 283 -17.95 4.88 2.49
CA PRO A 283 -17.92 4.58 1.06
C PRO A 283 -16.53 4.14 0.55
N MET A 284 -15.44 4.77 1.03
CA MET A 284 -14.07 4.36 0.66
C MET A 284 -13.71 3.01 1.28
N VAL A 285 -14.07 2.80 2.54
CA VAL A 285 -13.90 1.51 3.23
C VAL A 285 -14.63 0.40 2.47
N ASP A 286 -15.86 0.66 1.99
CA ASP A 286 -16.66 -0.28 1.21
C ASP A 286 -16.00 -0.66 -0.12
N ILE A 287 -15.43 0.33 -0.82
CA ILE A 287 -14.66 0.11 -2.05
C ILE A 287 -13.47 -0.81 -1.79
N ILE A 288 -12.63 -0.47 -0.83
CA ILE A 288 -11.41 -1.21 -0.51
C ILE A 288 -11.75 -2.64 -0.06
N ALA A 289 -12.71 -2.79 0.86
CA ALA A 289 -13.16 -4.08 1.34
C ALA A 289 -13.67 -4.97 0.19
N GLY A 290 -14.44 -4.40 -0.75
CA GLY A 290 -14.95 -5.14 -1.91
C GLY A 290 -13.85 -5.61 -2.86
N TYR A 291 -12.80 -4.83 -3.07
CA TYR A 291 -11.65 -5.25 -3.87
C TYR A 291 -10.82 -6.32 -3.16
N ILE A 292 -10.60 -6.20 -1.85
CA ILE A 292 -9.89 -7.21 -1.05
C ILE A 292 -10.65 -8.54 -1.08
N GLU A 293 -11.95 -8.54 -0.85
CA GLU A 293 -12.78 -9.76 -0.92
C GLU A 293 -12.64 -10.46 -2.26
N LYS A 294 -12.75 -9.71 -3.36
CA LYS A 294 -12.61 -10.25 -4.71
C LYS A 294 -11.23 -10.87 -4.94
N GLU A 295 -10.17 -10.20 -4.50
CA GLU A 295 -8.81 -10.67 -4.71
C GLU A 295 -8.48 -11.89 -3.83
N LEU A 296 -8.90 -11.91 -2.57
CA LEU A 296 -8.77 -13.07 -1.69
C LEU A 296 -9.50 -14.30 -2.27
N LEU A 297 -10.73 -14.14 -2.74
CA LEU A 297 -11.49 -15.23 -3.37
C LEU A 297 -10.86 -15.69 -4.68
N ARG A 298 -10.26 -14.78 -5.45
CA ARG A 298 -9.51 -15.11 -6.68
C ARG A 298 -8.28 -15.98 -6.36
N ILE A 299 -7.48 -15.55 -5.39
CA ILE A 299 -6.26 -16.26 -4.99
C ILE A 299 -6.63 -17.63 -4.38
N ARG A 300 -7.64 -17.66 -3.50
CA ARG A 300 -8.12 -18.90 -2.89
C ARG A 300 -8.48 -19.97 -3.92
N LYS A 301 -9.14 -19.59 -5.03
CA LYS A 301 -9.47 -20.52 -6.13
C LYS A 301 -8.25 -21.16 -6.81
N ILE A 302 -7.09 -20.51 -6.71
CA ILE A 302 -5.83 -21.05 -7.27
C ILE A 302 -5.18 -22.00 -6.28
N LEU A 303 -5.41 -21.80 -4.99
CA LEU A 303 -4.80 -22.60 -3.91
C LEU A 303 -5.51 -23.93 -3.67
N ILE A 304 -6.81 -24.00 -4.00
CA ILE A 304 -7.65 -25.20 -3.93
C ILE A 304 -7.47 -26.03 -5.21
#